data_c870b0d767f00d9fc2c4ca442671fc10
#
_entry.id   c870b0d767f00d9fc2c4ca442671fc10
#
_cell.length_a   1.000
_cell.length_b   1.000
_cell.length_c   1.000
_cell.angle_alpha   90.00
_cell.angle_beta   90.00
_cell.angle_gamma   90.00
#
_symmetry.space_group_name_H-M   'P 1'
#
loop_
_entity.id
_entity.type
_entity.pdbx_description
1 polymer ?
#
loop_
_entity_poly.entity_id
_entity_poly.type
_entity_poly.pdbx_seq_one_letter_code
_entity_poly.pdbx_strand_id
1 'polypeptide(L)'
;FYVKDVGFVEAVNLQVGDKLVDSKGNVLVVEEKKLKITGKPVKVYNFKVDDFHTYHVGNKGILVHNANYNPKTTFENLDLETASNKQKGNYGEYRANDNLINNQSLKEERYNLKRKGRSAPTSPDDKIVKGIDGIYVNEDPNSNIKYVINESKFNSAQLGKTKKGIKQMSDEWLLEKQGKRILKAVNGDEELMFDILEALGSGKVEKVLSKVDANGKVTTYRLDSSGNIIGIWP
;
A
#
# COMPACT_ATOMS: atom_id res chain seq x y z
N PHE A 1 6.96 9.55 -19.99
CA PHE A 1 7.75 9.06 -21.15
C PHE A 1 9.17 8.77 -20.69
N TYR A 2 9.71 7.63 -21.10
CA TYR A 2 11.12 7.33 -20.81
C TYR A 2 12.03 8.01 -21.84
N VAL A 3 12.81 8.97 -21.36
CA VAL A 3 13.82 9.69 -22.16
C VAL A 3 15.18 9.02 -21.89
N LYS A 4 15.85 8.59 -22.95
CA LYS A 4 17.15 7.92 -22.88
C LYS A 4 18.17 8.81 -22.16
N ASP A 5 18.94 8.22 -21.26
CA ASP A 5 19.99 8.87 -20.45
C ASP A 5 19.46 9.92 -19.43
N VAL A 6 18.13 10.14 -19.35
CA VAL A 6 17.48 11.08 -18.42
C VAL A 6 16.54 10.36 -17.44
N GLY A 7 15.81 9.34 -17.93
CA GLY A 7 14.78 8.64 -17.16
C GLY A 7 13.36 9.07 -17.51
N PHE A 8 12.41 8.90 -16.57
CA PHE A 8 11.02 9.25 -16.81
C PHE A 8 10.76 10.75 -16.71
N VAL A 9 10.20 11.31 -17.78
CA VAL A 9 9.86 12.74 -17.92
C VAL A 9 8.35 12.88 -18.17
N GLU A 10 7.71 13.83 -17.51
CA GLU A 10 6.29 14.14 -17.73
C GLU A 10 6.06 14.68 -19.15
N ALA A 11 4.90 14.38 -19.75
CA ALA A 11 4.56 14.86 -21.10
C ALA A 11 4.66 16.38 -21.25
N VAL A 12 4.35 17.14 -20.19
CA VAL A 12 4.43 18.59 -20.17
C VAL A 12 5.88 19.10 -20.24
N ASN A 13 6.82 18.32 -19.75
CA ASN A 13 8.25 18.66 -19.68
C ASN A 13 9.08 18.13 -20.87
N LEU A 14 8.49 17.26 -21.73
CA LEU A 14 9.17 16.79 -22.94
C LEU A 14 9.53 17.98 -23.85
N GLN A 15 10.68 17.89 -24.49
CA GLN A 15 11.15 18.87 -25.46
C GLN A 15 11.38 18.26 -26.84
N VAL A 16 11.31 19.08 -27.88
CA VAL A 16 11.74 18.67 -29.22
C VAL A 16 13.23 18.34 -29.16
N GLY A 17 13.59 17.17 -29.69
CA GLY A 17 14.93 16.63 -29.62
C GLY A 17 15.14 15.57 -28.56
N ASP A 18 14.21 15.41 -27.59
CA ASP A 18 14.28 14.34 -26.59
C ASP A 18 14.26 12.95 -27.26
N LYS A 19 15.05 12.04 -26.70
CA LYS A 19 15.25 10.68 -27.24
C LYS A 19 14.40 9.70 -26.44
N LEU A 20 13.26 9.27 -26.97
CA LEU A 20 12.38 8.29 -26.36
C LEU A 20 12.84 6.87 -26.71
N VAL A 21 12.48 5.88 -25.88
CA VAL A 21 12.80 4.45 -26.12
C VAL A 21 11.51 3.70 -26.46
N ASP A 22 11.54 2.89 -27.51
CA ASP A 22 10.41 2.03 -27.89
C ASP A 22 10.50 0.64 -27.25
N SER A 23 9.48 -0.20 -27.47
CA SER A 23 9.39 -1.58 -26.96
C SER A 23 10.48 -2.53 -27.47
N LYS A 24 11.24 -2.14 -28.50
CA LYS A 24 12.34 -2.90 -29.08
C LYS A 24 13.71 -2.34 -28.69
N GLY A 25 13.75 -1.29 -27.88
CA GLY A 25 14.97 -0.60 -27.47
C GLY A 25 15.48 0.42 -28.50
N ASN A 26 14.74 0.71 -29.58
CA ASN A 26 15.14 1.73 -30.54
C ASN A 26 14.91 3.12 -29.96
N VAL A 27 15.69 4.07 -30.44
CA VAL A 27 15.60 5.49 -30.04
C VAL A 27 14.78 6.24 -31.08
N LEU A 28 13.76 6.95 -30.58
CA LEU A 28 12.90 7.82 -31.36
C LEU A 28 13.05 9.26 -30.86
N VAL A 29 13.16 10.21 -31.76
CA VAL A 29 13.33 11.62 -31.40
C VAL A 29 11.96 12.30 -31.38
N VAL A 30 11.72 13.15 -30.39
CA VAL A 30 10.53 14.02 -30.33
C VAL A 30 10.70 15.11 -31.40
N GLU A 31 9.94 15.03 -32.47
CA GLU A 31 10.01 16.01 -33.59
C GLU A 31 9.13 17.22 -33.34
N GLU A 32 8.00 17.03 -32.68
CA GLU A 32 7.03 18.10 -32.44
C GLU A 32 6.26 17.88 -31.13
N LYS A 33 5.95 18.98 -30.46
CA LYS A 33 5.05 19.02 -29.28
C LYS A 33 4.02 20.10 -29.46
N LYS A 34 2.73 19.72 -29.41
CA LYS A 34 1.59 20.65 -29.55
C LYS A 34 0.71 20.62 -28.31
N LEU A 35 0.44 21.77 -27.74
CA LEU A 35 -0.60 21.93 -26.72
C LEU A 35 -1.93 22.19 -27.44
N LYS A 36 -2.90 21.30 -27.23
CA LYS A 36 -4.27 21.48 -27.72
C LYS A 36 -5.18 21.87 -26.55
N ILE A 37 -5.61 23.11 -26.52
CA ILE A 37 -6.62 23.57 -25.55
C ILE A 37 -8.00 23.17 -26.11
N THR A 38 -8.74 22.34 -25.37
CA THR A 38 -10.08 21.91 -25.71
C THR A 38 -11.09 22.71 -24.88
N GLY A 39 -12.12 23.29 -25.52
CA GLY A 39 -13.16 24.04 -24.82
C GLY A 39 -14.10 23.19 -23.95
N LYS A 40 -13.92 21.88 -23.96
CA LYS A 40 -14.64 20.89 -23.10
C LYS A 40 -13.68 19.86 -22.55
N PRO A 41 -13.95 19.33 -21.35
CA PRO A 41 -13.17 18.23 -20.79
C PRO A 41 -13.13 17.03 -21.76
N VAL A 42 -11.95 16.48 -22.01
CA VAL A 42 -11.77 15.27 -22.82
C VAL A 42 -11.57 14.09 -21.86
N LYS A 43 -12.37 13.03 -22.06
CA LYS A 43 -12.22 11.81 -21.29
C LYS A 43 -10.91 11.12 -21.71
N VAL A 44 -10.00 10.95 -20.75
CA VAL A 44 -8.77 10.21 -20.94
C VAL A 44 -8.83 8.91 -20.14
N TYR A 45 -8.20 7.87 -20.67
CA TYR A 45 -8.11 6.57 -20.02
C TYR A 45 -6.68 6.36 -19.57
N ASN A 46 -6.52 5.91 -18.33
CA ASN A 46 -5.24 5.61 -17.76
C ASN A 46 -5.24 4.14 -17.34
N PHE A 47 -4.20 3.39 -17.74
CA PHE A 47 -4.06 1.98 -17.41
C PHE A 47 -3.14 1.84 -16.20
N LYS A 48 -3.60 1.10 -15.18
CA LYS A 48 -2.74 0.65 -14.11
C LYS A 48 -2.12 -0.69 -14.52
N VAL A 49 -0.80 -0.74 -14.61
CA VAL A 49 -0.03 -1.98 -14.77
C VAL A 49 0.48 -2.37 -13.39
N ASP A 50 0.14 -3.59 -12.94
CA ASP A 50 0.60 -4.09 -11.65
C ASP A 50 2.14 -4.23 -11.67
N ASP A 51 2.76 -3.95 -10.53
CA ASP A 51 4.17 -4.03 -10.17
C ASP A 51 5.10 -2.96 -10.79
N PHE A 52 5.05 -2.68 -12.09
CA PHE A 52 6.04 -1.78 -12.72
C PHE A 52 5.49 -0.43 -13.15
N HIS A 53 4.17 -0.25 -13.19
CA HIS A 53 3.49 0.97 -13.65
C HIS A 53 3.98 1.50 -15.02
N THR A 54 4.66 0.64 -15.78
CA THR A 54 5.20 0.96 -17.11
C THR A 54 4.45 0.19 -18.18
N TYR A 55 4.20 0.82 -19.31
CA TYR A 55 3.60 0.22 -20.49
C TYR A 55 4.03 0.95 -21.76
N HIS A 56 3.67 0.42 -22.91
CA HIS A 56 4.01 1.00 -24.20
C HIS A 56 2.80 1.63 -24.85
N VAL A 57 2.95 2.85 -25.37
CA VAL A 57 1.87 3.60 -26.04
C VAL A 57 2.17 3.90 -27.50
N GLY A 58 1.12 4.05 -28.28
CA GLY A 58 1.16 4.38 -29.69
C GLY A 58 1.67 3.24 -30.58
N ASN A 59 1.60 3.44 -31.89
CA ASN A 59 1.99 2.43 -32.88
C ASN A 59 3.50 2.09 -32.85
N LYS A 60 4.31 2.94 -32.26
CA LYS A 60 5.76 2.75 -32.10
C LYS A 60 6.11 2.09 -30.77
N GLY A 61 5.13 1.90 -29.87
CA GLY A 61 5.38 1.27 -28.58
C GLY A 61 6.34 2.07 -27.69
N ILE A 62 6.11 3.38 -27.56
CA ILE A 62 6.93 4.24 -26.69
C ILE A 62 6.75 3.83 -25.22
N LEU A 63 7.85 3.62 -24.51
CA LEU A 63 7.83 3.31 -23.09
C LEU A 63 7.36 4.52 -22.28
N VAL A 64 6.29 4.31 -21.53
CA VAL A 64 5.75 5.30 -20.60
C VAL A 64 5.61 4.68 -19.22
N HIS A 65 5.75 5.53 -18.23
CA HIS A 65 5.42 5.21 -16.85
C HIS A 65 4.23 6.05 -16.43
N ASN A 66 3.25 5.41 -15.82
CA ASN A 66 2.16 6.15 -15.22
C ASN A 66 2.65 6.74 -13.88
N ALA A 67 3.60 7.67 -13.99
CA ALA A 67 4.13 8.39 -12.84
C ALA A 67 3.08 9.38 -12.34
N ASN A 68 2.95 9.47 -11.04
CA ASN A 68 2.08 10.35 -10.27
C ASN A 68 0.64 9.87 -10.08
N TYR A 69 0.46 8.55 -9.95
CA TYR A 69 -0.56 8.12 -9.03
C TYR A 69 -0.05 8.46 -7.62
N ASN A 70 -0.24 9.70 -7.19
CA ASN A 70 0.01 10.06 -5.80
C ASN A 70 -1.16 9.52 -4.97
N PRO A 71 -0.97 8.44 -4.21
CA PRO A 71 -2.06 7.85 -3.42
C PRO A 71 -2.70 8.89 -2.50
N LYS A 72 -1.89 9.81 -1.99
CA LYS A 72 -2.35 10.92 -1.16
C LYS A 72 -3.41 11.75 -1.88
N THR A 73 -3.09 12.28 -3.07
CA THR A 73 -4.05 13.12 -3.84
C THR A 73 -5.30 12.35 -4.21
N THR A 74 -5.20 11.06 -4.56
CA THR A 74 -6.36 10.27 -4.94
C THR A 74 -7.29 10.00 -3.76
N PHE A 75 -6.73 9.70 -2.61
CA PHE A 75 -7.52 9.46 -1.40
C PHE A 75 -8.02 10.76 -0.76
N GLU A 76 -7.29 11.89 -0.89
CA GLU A 76 -7.76 13.21 -0.44
C GLU A 76 -8.97 13.72 -1.23
N ASN A 77 -9.09 13.32 -2.50
CA ASN A 77 -10.23 13.68 -3.34
C ASN A 77 -11.42 12.70 -3.23
N LEU A 78 -11.32 11.68 -2.39
CA LEU A 78 -12.38 10.71 -2.18
C LEU A 78 -13.50 11.31 -1.33
N ASP A 79 -14.68 11.43 -1.89
CA ASP A 79 -15.88 11.74 -1.12
C ASP A 79 -16.32 10.52 -0.29
N LEU A 80 -16.03 10.54 0.99
CA LEU A 80 -16.33 9.44 1.90
C LEU A 80 -17.82 9.27 2.21
N GLU A 81 -18.68 10.25 1.92
CA GLU A 81 -20.12 10.11 2.12
C GLU A 81 -20.72 9.17 1.07
N THR A 82 -20.33 9.39 -0.20
CA THR A 82 -20.84 8.64 -1.35
C THR A 82 -19.99 7.42 -1.72
N ALA A 83 -18.78 7.28 -1.15
CA ALA A 83 -17.86 6.18 -1.44
C ALA A 83 -18.46 4.81 -1.12
N SER A 84 -18.16 3.82 -1.96
CA SER A 84 -18.52 2.42 -1.73
C SER A 84 -17.75 1.82 -0.54
N ASN A 85 -18.24 0.70 0.00
CA ASN A 85 -17.54 -0.02 1.08
C ASN A 85 -16.12 -0.45 0.69
N LYS A 86 -15.90 -0.79 -0.59
CA LYS A 86 -14.57 -1.08 -1.12
C LYS A 86 -13.65 0.12 -1.03
N GLN A 87 -14.10 1.26 -1.48
CA GLN A 87 -13.31 2.50 -1.47
C GLN A 87 -13.01 2.97 -0.04
N LYS A 88 -13.99 2.88 0.87
CA LYS A 88 -13.82 3.14 2.31
C LYS A 88 -12.81 2.18 2.94
N GLY A 89 -12.83 0.89 2.58
CA GLY A 89 -11.86 -0.10 3.03
C GLY A 89 -10.44 0.23 2.59
N ASN A 90 -10.24 0.53 1.30
CA ASN A 90 -8.95 0.92 0.75
C ASN A 90 -8.43 2.24 1.37
N TYR A 91 -9.32 3.21 1.60
CA TYR A 91 -8.97 4.44 2.30
C TYR A 91 -8.48 4.16 3.72
N GLY A 92 -9.19 3.30 4.46
CA GLY A 92 -8.79 2.91 5.81
C GLY A 92 -7.41 2.26 5.84
N GLU A 93 -7.15 1.31 4.92
CA GLU A 93 -5.83 0.66 4.82
C GLU A 93 -4.72 1.65 4.43
N TYR A 94 -4.98 2.56 3.48
CA TYR A 94 -4.05 3.60 3.09
C TYR A 94 -3.68 4.51 4.26
N ARG A 95 -4.68 5.05 4.98
CA ARG A 95 -4.46 5.95 6.13
C ARG A 95 -3.73 5.26 7.28
N ALA A 96 -4.08 4.00 7.56
CA ALA A 96 -3.40 3.19 8.57
C ALA A 96 -1.92 2.98 8.21
N ASN A 97 -1.64 2.64 6.94
CA ASN A 97 -0.27 2.48 6.46
C ASN A 97 0.53 3.77 6.55
N ASP A 98 -0.04 4.89 6.12
CA ASP A 98 0.61 6.21 6.18
C ASP A 98 0.95 6.58 7.64
N ASN A 99 0.01 6.38 8.56
CA ASN A 99 0.23 6.63 9.99
C ASN A 99 1.35 5.75 10.56
N LEU A 100 1.37 4.44 10.24
CA LEU A 100 2.38 3.52 10.78
C LEU A 100 3.79 3.83 10.29
N ILE A 101 3.95 4.34 9.07
CA ILE A 101 5.27 4.63 8.49
C ILE A 101 5.75 6.05 8.82
N ASN A 102 4.84 7.03 8.80
CA ASN A 102 5.20 8.45 8.79
C ASN A 102 4.94 9.17 10.11
N ASN A 103 4.28 8.54 11.09
CA ASN A 103 4.00 9.17 12.38
C ASN A 103 5.28 9.32 13.21
N GLN A 104 5.66 10.57 13.49
CA GLN A 104 6.88 10.88 14.24
C GLN A 104 6.83 10.37 15.67
N SER A 105 5.66 10.40 16.34
CA SER A 105 5.51 9.89 17.71
C SER A 105 5.83 8.39 17.81
N LEU A 106 5.53 7.59 16.77
CA LEU A 106 5.92 6.18 16.74
C LEU A 106 7.44 6.00 16.76
N LYS A 107 8.17 6.87 16.05
CA LYS A 107 9.64 6.82 16.03
C LYS A 107 10.25 7.20 17.39
N GLU A 108 9.64 8.15 18.09
CA GLU A 108 10.04 8.55 19.45
C GLU A 108 9.83 7.40 20.44
N GLU A 109 8.81 6.56 20.22
CA GLU A 109 8.51 5.34 20.97
C GLU A 109 9.27 4.09 20.43
N ARG A 110 10.32 4.28 19.62
CA ARG A 110 11.17 3.24 19.04
C ARG A 110 10.48 2.32 18.04
N TYR A 111 9.53 2.86 17.26
CA TYR A 111 8.92 2.17 16.12
C TYR A 111 9.31 2.85 14.81
N ASN A 112 10.46 2.46 14.25
CA ASN A 112 10.86 2.86 12.90
C ASN A 112 10.38 1.80 11.90
N LEU A 113 9.12 1.92 11.50
CA LEU A 113 8.41 0.87 10.77
C LEU A 113 8.61 0.99 9.26
N LYS A 114 8.97 -0.14 8.64
CA LYS A 114 9.05 -0.29 7.18
C LYS A 114 8.19 -1.44 6.72
N ARG A 115 7.27 -1.17 5.81
CA ARG A 115 6.35 -2.18 5.27
C ARG A 115 7.11 -3.28 4.53
N LYS A 116 6.65 -4.53 4.71
CA LYS A 116 7.12 -5.72 4.01
C LYS A 116 5.97 -6.42 3.27
N GLY A 117 6.33 -7.17 2.24
CA GLY A 117 5.36 -7.93 1.45
C GLY A 117 4.47 -7.07 0.57
N ARG A 118 3.16 -7.36 0.58
CA ARG A 118 2.21 -6.66 -0.29
C ARG A 118 2.14 -5.16 -0.02
N SER A 119 1.98 -4.38 -1.09
CA SER A 119 1.82 -2.93 -1.00
C SER A 119 0.48 -2.55 -0.36
N ALA A 120 0.42 -1.37 0.27
CA ALA A 120 -0.84 -0.75 0.64
C ALA A 120 -1.61 -0.34 -0.64
N PRO A 121 -2.94 -0.17 -0.54
CA PRO A 121 -3.72 0.38 -1.64
C PRO A 121 -3.17 1.74 -2.07
N THR A 122 -3.12 1.94 -3.37
CA THR A 122 -2.74 3.21 -3.99
C THR A 122 -3.94 3.94 -4.58
N SER A 123 -5.07 3.24 -4.72
CA SER A 123 -6.34 3.76 -5.24
C SER A 123 -7.53 3.32 -4.39
N PRO A 124 -8.56 4.18 -4.26
CA PRO A 124 -9.85 3.77 -3.74
C PRO A 124 -10.44 2.56 -4.48
N ASP A 125 -10.12 2.42 -5.76
CA ASP A 125 -10.65 1.37 -6.62
C ASP A 125 -9.77 0.13 -6.73
N ASP A 126 -8.70 0.04 -5.95
CA ASP A 126 -7.85 -1.15 -5.90
C ASP A 126 -8.63 -2.39 -5.49
N LYS A 127 -8.18 -3.55 -5.97
CA LYS A 127 -8.80 -4.83 -5.63
C LYS A 127 -8.61 -5.12 -4.14
N ILE A 128 -9.70 -5.48 -3.45
CA ILE A 128 -9.62 -5.92 -2.06
C ILE A 128 -8.79 -7.20 -1.95
N VAL A 129 -7.76 -7.16 -1.12
CA VAL A 129 -6.94 -8.33 -0.78
C VAL A 129 -7.33 -8.81 0.61
N LYS A 130 -7.94 -10.01 0.69
CA LYS A 130 -8.33 -10.60 1.97
C LYS A 130 -7.10 -11.15 2.71
N GLY A 131 -7.04 -10.91 4.01
CA GLY A 131 -5.99 -11.42 4.88
C GLY A 131 -5.46 -10.34 5.82
N ILE A 132 -4.16 -10.31 6.03
CA ILE A 132 -3.47 -9.29 6.82
C ILE A 132 -3.32 -8.02 5.96
N ASP A 133 -3.65 -6.87 6.50
CA ASP A 133 -3.58 -5.60 5.76
C ASP A 133 -2.15 -5.08 5.66
N GLY A 134 -1.34 -5.24 6.68
CA GLY A 134 0.06 -4.84 6.63
C GLY A 134 0.97 -5.61 7.58
N ILE A 135 2.19 -5.87 7.13
CA ILE A 135 3.29 -6.37 7.95
C ILE A 135 4.44 -5.37 7.85
N TYR A 136 5.02 -5.04 8.99
CA TYR A 136 6.09 -4.05 9.07
C TYR A 136 7.24 -4.63 9.87
N VAL A 137 8.47 -4.46 9.37
CA VAL A 137 9.68 -4.65 10.17
C VAL A 137 9.96 -3.37 10.94
N ASN A 138 10.35 -3.49 12.18
CA ASN A 138 10.85 -2.37 12.97
C ASN A 138 12.36 -2.29 12.81
N GLU A 139 12.83 -1.21 12.20
CA GLU A 139 14.26 -0.98 11.94
C GLU A 139 14.96 -0.22 13.11
N ASP A 140 14.27 0.03 14.23
CA ASP A 140 14.91 0.61 15.40
C ASP A 140 15.75 -0.46 16.15
N PRO A 141 17.08 -0.28 16.24
CA PRO A 141 17.96 -1.28 16.83
C PRO A 141 17.79 -1.42 18.35
N ASN A 142 17.15 -0.46 19.00
CA ASN A 142 16.93 -0.44 20.44
C ASN A 142 15.54 -0.97 20.84
N SER A 143 14.73 -1.37 19.88
CA SER A 143 13.41 -1.97 20.11
C SER A 143 13.51 -3.46 20.34
N ASN A 144 12.77 -3.98 21.32
CA ASN A 144 12.58 -5.42 21.49
C ASN A 144 11.55 -6.00 20.49
N ILE A 145 10.75 -5.15 19.85
CA ILE A 145 9.76 -5.56 18.86
C ILE A 145 10.40 -5.56 17.48
N LYS A 146 10.37 -6.71 16.83
CA LYS A 146 10.93 -6.92 15.49
C LYS A 146 9.90 -6.67 14.38
N TYR A 147 8.65 -7.06 14.60
CA TYR A 147 7.57 -6.92 13.63
C TYR A 147 6.31 -6.32 14.24
N VAL A 148 5.58 -5.59 13.41
CA VAL A 148 4.20 -5.15 13.70
C VAL A 148 3.29 -5.71 12.61
N ILE A 149 2.23 -6.41 13.01
CA ILE A 149 1.18 -6.92 12.11
C ILE A 149 -0.07 -6.07 12.32
N ASN A 150 -0.54 -5.42 11.26
CA ASN A 150 -1.68 -4.51 11.31
C ASN A 150 -2.88 -5.04 10.53
N GLU A 151 -4.04 -4.83 11.14
CA GLU A 151 -5.34 -4.86 10.47
C GLU A 151 -5.95 -3.47 10.55
N SER A 152 -6.55 -2.99 9.47
CA SER A 152 -7.22 -1.70 9.41
C SER A 152 -8.73 -1.85 9.35
N LYS A 153 -9.44 -0.95 9.99
CA LYS A 153 -10.91 -0.89 9.94
C LYS A 153 -11.37 0.55 9.79
N PHE A 154 -12.24 0.76 8.82
CA PHE A 154 -12.85 2.06 8.62
C PHE A 154 -14.10 2.19 9.49
N ASN A 155 -14.19 3.30 10.22
CA ASN A 155 -15.33 3.70 11.06
C ASN A 155 -15.75 2.61 12.06
N SER A 156 -16.99 2.13 12.03
CA SER A 156 -17.54 1.14 12.97
C SER A 156 -17.18 -0.31 12.66
N ALA A 157 -16.46 -0.59 11.56
CA ALA A 157 -16.09 -1.95 11.18
C ALA A 157 -15.27 -2.65 12.28
N GLN A 158 -15.52 -3.97 12.46
CA GLN A 158 -14.92 -4.78 13.52
C GLN A 158 -14.08 -5.92 12.94
N LEU A 159 -13.21 -6.50 13.78
CA LEU A 159 -12.49 -7.73 13.45
C LEU A 159 -13.48 -8.88 13.22
N GLY A 160 -13.28 -9.59 12.13
CA GLY A 160 -14.12 -10.73 11.77
C GLY A 160 -13.75 -12.01 12.52
N LYS A 161 -14.53 -13.08 12.22
CA LYS A 161 -14.23 -14.46 12.64
C LYS A 161 -14.26 -15.39 11.45
N THR A 162 -13.49 -16.45 11.50
CA THR A 162 -13.59 -17.55 10.53
C THR A 162 -14.89 -18.33 10.74
N LYS A 163 -15.25 -19.23 9.81
CA LYS A 163 -16.39 -20.15 9.98
C LYS A 163 -16.26 -21.04 11.23
N LYS A 164 -15.05 -21.27 11.72
CA LYS A 164 -14.75 -22.02 12.94
C LYS A 164 -14.78 -21.16 14.22
N GLY A 165 -15.14 -19.89 14.10
CA GLY A 165 -15.17 -18.96 15.24
C GLY A 165 -13.83 -18.31 15.61
N ILE A 166 -12.73 -18.68 14.94
CA ILE A 166 -11.39 -18.13 15.22
C ILE A 166 -11.38 -16.63 14.88
N LYS A 167 -11.03 -15.82 15.86
CA LYS A 167 -11.06 -14.36 15.72
C LYS A 167 -9.88 -13.85 14.87
N GLN A 168 -10.15 -12.95 13.96
CA GLN A 168 -9.13 -12.27 13.17
C GLN A 168 -8.09 -11.62 14.08
N MET A 169 -6.82 -11.69 13.71
CA MET A 169 -5.67 -11.17 14.45
C MET A 169 -5.35 -11.90 15.77
N SER A 170 -6.05 -13.00 16.13
CA SER A 170 -5.57 -13.89 17.18
C SER A 170 -4.33 -14.66 16.73
N ASP A 171 -3.53 -15.16 17.68
CA ASP A 171 -2.38 -16.00 17.35
C ASP A 171 -2.83 -17.28 16.63
N GLU A 172 -3.93 -17.91 17.09
CA GLU A 172 -4.53 -19.04 16.40
C GLU A 172 -4.88 -18.71 14.93
N TRP A 173 -5.42 -17.52 14.66
CA TRP A 173 -5.75 -17.10 13.30
C TRP A 173 -4.50 -16.90 12.44
N LEU A 174 -3.41 -16.34 13.00
CA LEU A 174 -2.15 -16.14 12.29
C LEU A 174 -1.44 -17.47 12.00
N LEU A 175 -1.47 -18.40 12.96
CA LEU A 175 -0.80 -19.69 12.88
C LEU A 175 -1.59 -20.73 12.08
N GLU A 176 -2.90 -20.50 11.82
CA GLU A 176 -3.74 -21.45 11.08
C GLU A 176 -3.11 -21.81 9.73
N LYS A 177 -3.10 -23.12 9.40
CA LYS A 177 -2.48 -23.65 8.19
C LYS A 177 -1.00 -23.24 8.02
N GLN A 178 -0.24 -23.35 9.10
CA GLN A 178 1.22 -23.10 9.13
C GLN A 178 1.56 -21.67 8.67
N GLY A 179 0.80 -20.67 9.11
CA GLY A 179 1.09 -19.27 8.79
C GLY A 179 0.76 -18.84 7.36
N LYS A 180 -0.11 -19.60 6.66
CA LYS A 180 -0.47 -19.29 5.25
C LYS A 180 -0.92 -17.85 5.02
N ARG A 181 -1.53 -17.20 6.04
CA ARG A 181 -1.93 -15.80 5.93
C ARG A 181 -0.75 -14.86 5.95
N ILE A 182 0.25 -15.16 6.76
CA ILE A 182 1.52 -14.41 6.80
C ILE A 182 2.25 -14.61 5.47
N LEU A 183 2.41 -15.86 5.00
CA LEU A 183 3.04 -16.18 3.71
C LEU A 183 2.40 -15.39 2.56
N LYS A 184 1.07 -15.34 2.53
CA LYS A 184 0.36 -14.54 1.51
C LYS A 184 0.64 -13.03 1.65
N ALA A 185 0.69 -12.52 2.87
CA ALA A 185 0.93 -11.10 3.12
C ALA A 185 2.36 -10.67 2.79
N VAL A 186 3.32 -11.59 2.86
CA VAL A 186 4.72 -11.37 2.45
C VAL A 186 5.01 -11.81 0.99
N ASN A 187 3.97 -11.94 0.16
CA ASN A 187 4.07 -12.28 -1.28
C ASN A 187 4.77 -13.63 -1.55
N GLY A 188 4.65 -14.60 -0.66
CA GLY A 188 5.24 -15.93 -0.80
C GLY A 188 6.68 -16.05 -0.32
N ASP A 189 7.21 -15.05 0.36
CA ASP A 189 8.53 -15.09 0.98
C ASP A 189 8.50 -16.00 2.23
N GLU A 190 8.94 -17.24 2.06
CA GLU A 190 8.93 -18.27 3.10
C GLU A 190 9.94 -17.96 4.22
N GLU A 191 11.11 -17.43 3.88
CA GLU A 191 12.14 -17.07 4.86
C GLU A 191 11.61 -15.98 5.80
N LEU A 192 11.04 -14.92 5.24
CA LEU A 192 10.42 -13.85 6.02
C LEU A 192 9.23 -14.37 6.84
N MET A 193 8.42 -15.27 6.28
CA MET A 193 7.31 -15.89 7.02
C MET A 193 7.81 -16.64 8.24
N PHE A 194 8.84 -17.50 8.10
CA PHE A 194 9.40 -18.26 9.22
C PHE A 194 10.01 -17.35 10.30
N ASP A 195 10.71 -16.29 9.88
CA ASP A 195 11.26 -15.31 10.81
C ASP A 195 10.16 -14.55 11.60
N ILE A 196 9.05 -14.23 10.95
CA ILE A 196 7.89 -13.64 11.64
C ILE A 196 7.23 -14.62 12.61
N LEU A 197 7.13 -15.90 12.26
CA LEU A 197 6.55 -16.93 13.12
C LEU A 197 7.43 -17.18 14.37
N GLU A 198 8.73 -17.22 14.20
CA GLU A 198 9.69 -17.31 15.30
C GLU A 198 9.62 -16.07 16.21
N ALA A 199 9.58 -14.89 15.62
CA ALA A 199 9.43 -13.64 16.35
C ALA A 199 8.10 -13.59 17.12
N LEU A 200 6.99 -14.11 16.54
CA LEU A 200 5.70 -14.22 17.22
C LEU A 200 5.78 -15.13 18.44
N GLY A 201 6.41 -16.31 18.30
CA GLY A 201 6.63 -17.24 19.39
C GLY A 201 7.54 -16.70 20.51
N SER A 202 8.42 -15.76 20.18
CA SER A 202 9.37 -15.12 21.12
C SER A 202 8.84 -13.82 21.72
N GLY A 203 7.59 -13.42 21.45
CA GLY A 203 7.02 -12.16 21.93
C GLY A 203 7.60 -10.90 21.30
N LYS A 204 8.23 -11.01 20.12
CA LYS A 204 8.83 -9.90 19.38
C LYS A 204 7.93 -9.36 18.25
N VAL A 205 6.67 -9.76 18.24
CA VAL A 205 5.66 -9.28 17.31
C VAL A 205 4.55 -8.57 18.08
N GLU A 206 4.22 -7.37 17.66
CA GLU A 206 3.00 -6.71 18.10
C GLU A 206 1.92 -6.80 17.04
N LYS A 207 0.71 -7.06 17.49
CA LYS A 207 -0.49 -7.10 16.65
C LYS A 207 -1.33 -5.88 16.98
N VAL A 208 -1.68 -5.14 15.92
CA VAL A 208 -2.38 -3.88 16.10
C VAL A 208 -3.63 -3.79 15.21
N LEU A 209 -4.62 -3.05 15.69
CA LEU A 209 -5.82 -2.68 14.97
C LEU A 209 -5.83 -1.16 14.76
N SER A 210 -5.64 -0.71 13.54
CA SER A 210 -5.78 0.71 13.18
C SER A 210 -7.22 1.00 12.80
N LYS A 211 -7.91 1.81 13.61
CA LYS A 211 -9.24 2.34 13.28
C LYS A 211 -9.12 3.71 12.65
N VAL A 212 -9.75 3.88 11.49
CA VAL A 212 -9.76 5.13 10.73
C VAL A 212 -11.16 5.68 10.71
N ASP A 213 -11.38 6.87 11.24
CA ASP A 213 -12.69 7.52 11.25
C ASP A 213 -13.01 8.24 9.93
N ALA A 214 -14.20 8.80 9.83
CA ALA A 214 -14.66 9.52 8.63
C ALA A 214 -13.85 10.80 8.34
N ASN A 215 -13.13 11.33 9.32
CA ASN A 215 -12.24 12.49 9.16
C ASN A 215 -10.80 12.07 8.78
N GLY A 216 -10.56 10.75 8.63
CA GLY A 216 -9.23 10.20 8.33
C GLY A 216 -8.29 10.15 9.53
N LYS A 217 -8.77 10.41 10.76
CA LYS A 217 -7.98 10.24 11.98
C LYS A 217 -7.77 8.75 12.24
N VAL A 218 -6.52 8.38 12.48
CA VAL A 218 -6.13 6.99 12.80
C VAL A 218 -5.96 6.88 14.32
N THR A 219 -6.59 5.87 14.90
CA THR A 219 -6.34 5.44 16.29
C THR A 219 -5.95 3.98 16.26
N THR A 220 -4.75 3.67 16.73
CA THR A 220 -4.22 2.30 16.70
C THR A 220 -4.31 1.69 18.10
N TYR A 221 -4.75 0.43 18.16
CA TYR A 221 -4.94 -0.34 19.38
C TYR A 221 -4.06 -1.56 19.39
N ARG A 222 -3.48 -1.87 20.55
CA ARG A 222 -2.75 -3.12 20.78
C ARG A 222 -3.74 -4.27 20.97
N LEU A 223 -3.41 -5.43 20.40
CA LEU A 223 -4.19 -6.65 20.50
C LEU A 223 -3.45 -7.72 21.33
N ASP A 224 -4.22 -8.47 22.15
CA ASP A 224 -3.72 -9.64 22.86
C ASP A 224 -3.59 -10.88 21.94
N SER A 225 -3.16 -12.03 22.52
CA SER A 225 -3.05 -13.31 21.81
C SER A 225 -4.40 -13.81 21.25
N SER A 226 -5.52 -13.41 21.83
CA SER A 226 -6.87 -13.73 21.40
C SER A 226 -7.46 -12.75 20.40
N GLY A 227 -6.70 -11.69 20.02
CA GLY A 227 -7.16 -10.62 19.13
C GLY A 227 -8.14 -9.63 19.77
N ASN A 228 -8.11 -9.48 21.12
CA ASN A 228 -8.90 -8.46 21.81
C ASN A 228 -8.07 -7.17 21.96
N ILE A 229 -8.74 -6.04 21.95
CA ILE A 229 -8.12 -4.76 22.25
C ILE A 229 -7.76 -4.71 23.74
N ILE A 230 -6.50 -4.40 24.04
CA ILE A 230 -5.98 -4.26 25.42
C ILE A 230 -5.50 -2.85 25.74
N GLY A 231 -5.55 -1.93 24.81
CA GLY A 231 -5.18 -0.54 25.03
C GLY A 231 -4.89 0.21 23.73
N ILE A 232 -4.60 1.50 23.84
CA ILE A 232 -4.08 2.32 22.74
C ILE A 232 -2.61 1.89 22.51
N TRP A 233 -2.16 1.93 21.25
CA TRP A 233 -0.81 1.59 20.85
C TRP A 233 -0.12 2.82 20.24
N PRO A 234 1.15 3.00 20.50
CA PRO A 234 2.05 2.37 21.47
C PRO A 234 1.82 2.78 22.89
#